data_4ff71e6e25248ae5e7f503529e0c1802
#
_entry.id   4ff71e6e25248ae5e7f503529e0c1802
#
_cell.length_a   1.000
_cell.length_b   1.000
_cell.length_c   1.000
_cell.angle_alpha   90.00
_cell.angle_beta   90.00
_cell.angle_gamma   90.00
#
_symmetry.space_group_name_H-M   'P 1'
#
loop_
_entity.id
_entity.type
_entity.pdbx_description
1 polymer ?
#
loop_
_entity_poly.entity_id
_entity_poly.type
_entity_poly.pdbx_seq_one_letter_code
_entity_poly.pdbx_strand_id
1 'polypeptide(L)'
;MVYSRLRPLLLMASVPFLVVLPACKPGSAGDKAEAAAKADSKEKRYPLTGEIIKGDLERSTLLVKHDEIPGYMMAMTMEFAVTVGDVANAQSGQRIRAELVEREDGELALEKIWAIDTTADAQVGSASGALRQDTSIRGRRAYREVGENLPDFALYDQTGKVVSPAKFRGKQVMINFIFTRCPVATMCPLATANMTSTQRKAKEAGVNDIEFISITLDPEFDTPGVLRTYAQQRGIDTTNFSFLTGPESAIKDLLTQFGVIAEFKGSILQHTVSTLLIDTTGKIIWRADGSQWSPDEFVGKMKKSST
;
A
#
# COMPACT_ATOMS: atom_id res chain seq x y z
N MET A 1 74.81 -8.39 -50.80
CA MET A 1 75.79 -8.57 -49.68
C MET A 1 74.87 -8.77 -48.43
N VAL A 2 74.52 -9.94 -48.13
CA VAL A 2 75.04 -10.99 -47.28
C VAL A 2 75.60 -10.43 -45.93
N TYR A 3 74.87 -10.62 -44.86
CA TYR A 3 75.40 -11.20 -43.63
C TYR A 3 74.27 -11.75 -42.75
N SER A 4 74.32 -13.07 -42.67
CA SER A 4 73.61 -13.97 -41.73
C SER A 4 74.23 -13.80 -40.32
N ARG A 5 73.41 -13.72 -39.27
CA ARG A 5 73.91 -14.11 -37.93
C ARG A 5 72.82 -14.95 -37.24
N LEU A 6 73.10 -16.21 -37.07
CA LEU A 6 72.47 -17.16 -36.17
C LEU A 6 72.54 -16.66 -34.70
N ARG A 7 71.43 -16.85 -33.97
CA ARG A 7 71.43 -16.77 -32.50
C ARG A 7 70.84 -18.07 -31.94
N PRO A 8 71.41 -18.57 -30.83
CA PRO A 8 71.08 -19.90 -30.32
C PRO A 8 69.76 -19.90 -29.56
N LEU A 9 69.09 -21.05 -29.63
CA LEU A 9 67.88 -21.44 -28.91
C LEU A 9 68.23 -21.67 -27.44
N LEU A 10 67.64 -20.89 -26.52
CA LEU A 10 67.62 -21.19 -25.08
C LEU A 10 66.28 -21.82 -24.75
N LEU A 11 66.25 -23.12 -24.44
CA LEU A 11 65.13 -23.84 -23.87
C LEU A 11 64.98 -23.36 -22.42
N MET A 12 63.91 -22.62 -22.13
CA MET A 12 63.42 -22.44 -20.74
C MET A 12 62.25 -23.39 -20.47
N ALA A 13 62.50 -24.31 -19.56
CA ALA A 13 61.45 -25.21 -19.02
C ALA A 13 60.50 -24.40 -18.11
N SER A 14 59.25 -24.25 -18.54
CA SER A 14 58.20 -23.63 -17.72
C SER A 14 57.55 -24.70 -16.86
N VAL A 15 57.74 -24.59 -15.54
CA VAL A 15 56.98 -25.34 -14.52
C VAL A 15 55.58 -24.72 -14.41
N PRO A 16 54.48 -25.48 -14.52
CA PRO A 16 53.15 -24.94 -14.30
C PRO A 16 52.92 -24.79 -12.79
N PHE A 17 52.80 -23.54 -12.35
CA PHE A 17 52.36 -23.19 -11.00
C PHE A 17 50.84 -23.35 -10.93
N LEU A 18 50.34 -24.43 -10.30
CA LEU A 18 48.92 -24.71 -10.09
C LEU A 18 48.41 -23.77 -8.99
N VAL A 19 47.79 -22.64 -9.36
CA VAL A 19 47.12 -21.76 -8.41
C VAL A 19 45.75 -22.37 -8.12
N VAL A 20 45.61 -22.98 -6.94
CA VAL A 20 44.31 -23.39 -6.38
C VAL A 20 43.63 -22.15 -5.83
N LEU A 21 42.70 -21.59 -6.58
CA LEU A 21 41.76 -20.58 -6.09
C LEU A 21 40.72 -21.24 -5.21
N PRO A 22 40.44 -20.75 -3.99
CA PRO A 22 39.30 -21.23 -3.21
C PRO A 22 38.02 -20.80 -3.92
N ALA A 23 37.19 -21.77 -4.29
CA ALA A 23 35.87 -21.54 -4.82
C ALA A 23 34.98 -20.92 -3.72
N CYS A 24 34.76 -19.63 -3.78
CA CYS A 24 33.67 -18.98 -3.05
C CYS A 24 32.36 -19.51 -3.63
N LYS A 25 31.64 -20.34 -2.89
CA LYS A 25 30.24 -20.65 -3.18
C LYS A 25 29.44 -19.34 -3.15
N PRO A 26 28.66 -19.01 -4.18
CA PRO A 26 27.71 -17.90 -4.07
C PRO A 26 26.65 -18.31 -3.05
N GLY A 27 26.66 -17.65 -1.89
CA GLY A 27 25.55 -17.73 -0.95
C GLY A 27 24.29 -17.27 -1.67
N SER A 28 23.28 -18.15 -1.77
CA SER A 28 22.08 -17.85 -2.51
C SER A 28 21.30 -16.74 -1.80
N ALA A 29 20.89 -15.73 -2.56
CA ALA A 29 20.01 -14.66 -2.08
C ALA A 29 18.66 -15.22 -1.51
N GLY A 30 18.36 -16.48 -1.79
CA GLY A 30 17.21 -17.20 -1.26
C GLY A 30 17.26 -17.44 0.25
N ASP A 31 18.44 -17.69 0.82
CA ASP A 31 18.57 -18.01 2.24
C ASP A 31 18.32 -16.83 3.16
N LYS A 32 18.56 -15.57 2.70
CA LYS A 32 18.24 -14.36 3.47
C LYS A 32 16.75 -14.00 3.42
N ALA A 33 16.08 -14.28 2.31
CA ALA A 33 14.63 -14.06 2.18
C ALA A 33 13.82 -15.08 3.00
N GLU A 34 14.30 -16.33 3.06
CA GLU A 34 13.68 -17.39 3.87
C GLU A 34 13.92 -17.17 5.38
N ALA A 35 15.04 -16.58 5.77
CA ALA A 35 15.30 -16.17 7.16
C ALA A 35 14.41 -14.99 7.61
N ALA A 36 14.12 -14.03 6.72
CA ALA A 36 13.20 -12.92 7.01
C ALA A 36 11.73 -13.41 7.11
N ALA A 37 11.34 -14.39 6.30
CA ALA A 37 10.00 -14.99 6.39
C ALA A 37 9.81 -15.88 7.64
N LYS A 38 10.89 -16.42 8.19
CA LYS A 38 10.87 -17.21 9.43
C LYS A 38 10.96 -16.34 10.70
N ALA A 39 11.33 -15.07 10.61
CA ALA A 39 11.33 -14.14 11.75
C ALA A 39 9.92 -13.78 12.24
N ASP A 40 8.90 -13.97 11.40
CA ASP A 40 7.48 -13.73 11.72
C ASP A 40 6.84 -14.87 12.56
N SER A 41 7.58 -15.94 12.91
CA SER A 41 7.04 -17.17 13.50
C SER A 41 7.08 -17.25 15.03
N LYS A 42 7.55 -16.23 15.74
CA LYS A 42 7.63 -16.25 17.21
C LYS A 42 6.52 -15.45 17.90
N GLU A 43 5.90 -14.50 17.25
CA GLU A 43 4.79 -13.75 17.78
C GLU A 43 3.51 -14.60 17.80
N LYS A 44 2.86 -14.66 18.95
CA LYS A 44 1.55 -15.31 19.05
C LYS A 44 0.48 -14.28 18.70
N ARG A 45 -0.48 -14.70 17.89
CA ARG A 45 -1.53 -13.86 17.35
C ARG A 45 -2.91 -14.46 17.66
N TYR A 46 -3.84 -13.61 18.11
CA TYR A 46 -5.17 -14.04 18.50
C TYR A 46 -6.21 -13.05 17.96
N PRO A 47 -7.35 -13.53 17.40
CA PRO A 47 -8.44 -12.64 17.05
C PRO A 47 -9.02 -12.01 18.30
N LEU A 48 -9.26 -10.70 18.26
CA LEU A 48 -9.85 -9.94 19.35
C LEU A 48 -11.04 -9.13 18.86
N THR A 49 -12.11 -9.11 19.65
CA THR A 49 -13.18 -8.12 19.54
C THR A 49 -13.33 -7.40 20.88
N GLY A 50 -13.79 -6.15 20.85
CA GLY A 50 -13.94 -5.37 22.07
C GLY A 50 -14.51 -3.98 21.80
N GLU A 51 -14.61 -3.21 22.87
CA GLU A 51 -15.09 -1.82 22.87
C GLU A 51 -13.95 -0.90 23.31
N ILE A 52 -13.68 0.15 22.54
CA ILE A 52 -12.71 1.19 22.92
C ILE A 52 -13.27 2.00 24.07
N ILE A 53 -12.55 2.06 25.18
CA ILE A 53 -12.89 2.90 26.32
C ILE A 53 -12.20 4.26 26.17
N LYS A 54 -10.90 4.27 25.85
CA LYS A 54 -10.10 5.49 25.76
C LYS A 54 -8.87 5.24 24.89
N GLY A 55 -8.44 6.28 24.13
CA GLY A 55 -7.14 6.35 23.49
C GLY A 55 -6.19 7.31 24.23
N ASP A 56 -4.89 7.01 24.15
CA ASP A 56 -3.80 7.84 24.67
C ASP A 56 -2.78 8.07 23.55
N LEU A 57 -2.75 9.29 23.00
CA LEU A 57 -1.86 9.67 21.90
C LEU A 57 -0.40 9.76 22.33
N GLU A 58 -0.12 10.17 23.58
CA GLU A 58 1.26 10.30 24.06
C GLU A 58 1.93 8.95 24.20
N ARG A 59 1.16 7.96 24.68
CA ARG A 59 1.66 6.60 24.87
C ARG A 59 1.40 5.68 23.67
N SER A 60 0.65 6.13 22.68
CA SER A 60 0.23 5.32 21.52
C SER A 60 -0.48 4.04 21.96
N THR A 61 -1.47 4.16 22.87
CA THR A 61 -2.20 3.03 23.42
C THR A 61 -3.70 3.22 23.34
N LEU A 62 -4.43 2.08 23.32
CA LEU A 62 -5.88 2.01 23.50
C LEU A 62 -6.22 1.22 24.75
N LEU A 63 -7.08 1.78 25.60
CA LEU A 63 -7.75 1.04 26.65
C LEU A 63 -9.00 0.39 26.04
N VAL A 64 -9.02 -0.94 26.00
CA VAL A 64 -10.10 -1.72 25.34
C VAL A 64 -10.72 -2.69 26.36
N LYS A 65 -12.05 -2.69 26.44
CA LYS A 65 -12.82 -3.74 27.08
C LYS A 65 -13.04 -4.84 26.04
N HIS A 66 -12.16 -5.84 26.05
CA HIS A 66 -12.21 -6.94 25.08
C HIS A 66 -13.12 -8.07 25.59
N ASP A 67 -13.70 -8.77 24.63
CA ASP A 67 -14.44 -10.01 24.85
C ASP A 67 -13.46 -11.14 25.21
N GLU A 68 -13.97 -12.30 25.62
CA GLU A 68 -13.13 -13.46 25.86
C GLU A 68 -12.34 -13.85 24.61
N ILE A 69 -11.04 -14.10 24.77
CA ILE A 69 -10.17 -14.64 23.72
C ILE A 69 -10.01 -16.14 24.02
N PRO A 70 -10.70 -17.01 23.29
CA PRO A 70 -10.75 -18.44 23.61
C PRO A 70 -9.38 -19.08 23.69
N GLY A 71 -9.13 -19.77 24.80
CA GLY A 71 -7.87 -20.49 25.04
C GLY A 71 -6.67 -19.61 25.41
N TYR A 72 -6.90 -18.29 25.57
CA TYR A 72 -5.83 -17.34 25.93
C TYR A 72 -6.19 -16.45 27.12
N MET A 73 -7.30 -15.70 27.06
CA MET A 73 -7.59 -14.66 28.04
C MET A 73 -9.09 -14.48 28.28
N MET A 74 -9.51 -14.34 29.55
CA MET A 74 -10.88 -14.00 29.89
C MET A 74 -11.22 -12.55 29.49
N ALA A 75 -12.52 -12.25 29.30
CA ALA A 75 -12.98 -10.90 29.06
C ALA A 75 -12.56 -9.94 30.15
N MET A 76 -11.87 -8.86 29.79
CA MET A 76 -11.39 -7.83 30.74
C MET A 76 -11.14 -6.50 30.04
N THR A 77 -10.75 -5.50 30.83
CA THR A 77 -10.35 -4.19 30.30
C THR A 77 -8.86 -4.01 30.51
N MET A 78 -8.12 -3.79 29.44
CA MET A 78 -6.69 -3.58 29.50
C MET A 78 -6.19 -2.67 28.39
N GLU A 79 -4.96 -2.23 28.51
CA GLU A 79 -4.30 -1.32 27.60
C GLU A 79 -3.42 -2.09 26.62
N PHE A 80 -3.48 -1.66 25.36
CA PHE A 80 -2.72 -2.28 24.26
C PHE A 80 -1.95 -1.22 23.50
N ALA A 81 -0.72 -1.54 23.08
CA ALA A 81 0.04 -0.71 22.16
C ALA A 81 -0.61 -0.77 20.75
N VAL A 82 -0.66 0.39 20.09
CA VAL A 82 -1.25 0.53 18.75
C VAL A 82 -0.52 1.60 17.97
N THR A 83 -0.86 1.80 16.68
CA THR A 83 -0.31 2.91 15.91
C THR A 83 -0.92 4.24 16.33
N VAL A 84 -0.19 5.34 16.12
CA VAL A 84 -0.72 6.69 16.38
C VAL A 84 -1.98 7.00 15.55
N GLY A 85 -2.10 6.43 14.35
CA GLY A 85 -3.28 6.56 13.51
C GLY A 85 -4.49 5.82 14.09
N ASP A 86 -4.28 4.66 14.71
CA ASP A 86 -5.37 3.93 15.40
C ASP A 86 -5.89 4.71 16.58
N VAL A 87 -4.98 5.28 17.41
CA VAL A 87 -5.40 6.16 18.50
C VAL A 87 -6.16 7.38 18.00
N ALA A 88 -5.67 8.00 16.92
CA ALA A 88 -6.31 9.17 16.35
C ALA A 88 -7.69 8.87 15.71
N ASN A 89 -7.94 7.61 15.30
CA ASN A 89 -9.24 7.14 14.79
C ASN A 89 -10.18 6.67 15.91
N ALA A 90 -9.66 6.37 17.10
CA ALA A 90 -10.41 5.78 18.19
C ALA A 90 -11.56 6.67 18.67
N GLN A 91 -12.73 6.08 18.85
CA GLN A 91 -13.89 6.73 19.46
C GLN A 91 -14.33 5.88 20.68
N SER A 92 -14.56 6.55 21.81
CA SER A 92 -15.07 5.86 23.00
C SER A 92 -16.45 5.24 22.72
N GLY A 93 -16.65 4.00 23.16
CA GLY A 93 -17.85 3.21 22.89
C GLY A 93 -17.85 2.49 21.54
N GLN A 94 -16.84 2.70 20.69
CA GLN A 94 -16.74 2.05 19.40
C GLN A 94 -16.33 0.58 19.55
N ARG A 95 -17.14 -0.31 18.97
CA ARG A 95 -16.79 -1.73 18.82
C ARG A 95 -15.74 -1.92 17.72
N ILE A 96 -14.75 -2.74 18.00
CA ILE A 96 -13.67 -3.07 17.06
C ILE A 96 -13.46 -4.57 16.94
N ARG A 97 -12.89 -4.98 15.81
CA ARG A 97 -12.19 -6.24 15.61
C ARG A 97 -10.72 -5.94 15.34
N ALA A 98 -9.84 -6.76 15.86
CA ALA A 98 -8.41 -6.60 15.76
C ALA A 98 -7.69 -7.95 15.86
N GLU A 99 -6.41 -7.94 15.67
CA GLU A 99 -5.50 -9.05 15.97
C GLU A 99 -4.65 -8.65 17.17
N LEU A 100 -4.76 -9.38 18.29
CA LEU A 100 -3.87 -9.26 19.43
C LEU A 100 -2.55 -9.94 19.11
N VAL A 101 -1.46 -9.22 19.30
CA VAL A 101 -0.09 -9.70 19.11
C VAL A 101 0.65 -9.68 20.43
N GLU A 102 1.12 -10.85 20.86
CA GLU A 102 2.05 -10.99 21.99
C GLU A 102 3.49 -10.94 21.43
N ARG A 103 4.17 -9.81 21.67
CA ARG A 103 5.54 -9.58 21.21
C ARG A 103 6.56 -10.33 22.06
N GLU A 104 7.77 -10.52 21.55
CA GLU A 104 8.85 -11.26 22.22
C GLU A 104 9.25 -10.65 23.57
N ASP A 105 9.08 -9.35 23.76
CA ASP A 105 9.35 -8.62 25.00
C ASP A 105 8.18 -8.67 26.01
N GLY A 106 7.09 -9.33 25.66
CA GLY A 106 5.88 -9.44 26.46
C GLY A 106 4.91 -8.26 26.29
N GLU A 107 5.20 -7.29 25.40
CA GLU A 107 4.26 -6.23 25.07
C GLU A 107 3.04 -6.81 24.33
N LEU A 108 1.85 -6.38 24.72
CA LEU A 108 0.60 -6.71 24.04
C LEU A 108 0.20 -5.56 23.13
N ALA A 109 0.12 -5.85 21.84
CA ALA A 109 -0.26 -4.88 20.82
C ALA A 109 -1.53 -5.30 20.09
N LEU A 110 -2.28 -4.34 19.56
CA LEU A 110 -3.34 -4.61 18.58
C LEU A 110 -2.89 -4.17 17.19
N GLU A 111 -3.06 -5.08 16.25
CA GLU A 111 -2.86 -4.86 14.84
C GLU A 111 -4.16 -5.12 14.07
N LYS A 112 -4.22 -4.71 12.81
CA LYS A 112 -5.37 -4.93 11.93
C LYS A 112 -6.69 -4.45 12.57
N ILE A 113 -6.66 -3.27 13.18
CA ILE A 113 -7.82 -2.70 13.88
C ILE A 113 -8.84 -2.18 12.86
N TRP A 114 -10.06 -2.68 12.98
CA TRP A 114 -11.22 -2.25 12.21
C TRP A 114 -12.38 -1.90 13.11
N ALA A 115 -13.02 -0.76 12.88
CA ALA A 115 -14.30 -0.47 13.48
C ALA A 115 -15.36 -1.47 13.01
N ILE A 116 -16.25 -1.89 13.89
CA ILE A 116 -17.42 -2.68 13.54
C ILE A 116 -18.57 -1.68 13.35
N ASP A 117 -18.90 -1.39 12.09
CA ASP A 117 -20.01 -0.54 11.68
C ASP A 117 -20.82 -1.30 10.61
N THR A 118 -21.93 -1.89 11.05
CA THR A 118 -22.77 -2.73 10.20
C THR A 118 -23.37 -1.97 9.00
N THR A 119 -23.59 -0.66 9.13
CA THR A 119 -24.11 0.17 8.03
C THR A 119 -23.02 0.43 7.00
N ALA A 120 -21.81 0.83 7.43
CA ALA A 120 -20.66 1.04 6.58
C ALA A 120 -20.24 -0.28 5.90
N ASP A 121 -20.16 -1.38 6.65
CA ASP A 121 -19.83 -2.71 6.13
C ASP A 121 -20.82 -3.17 5.07
N ALA A 122 -22.13 -2.94 5.27
CA ALA A 122 -23.16 -3.26 4.28
C ALA A 122 -23.04 -2.41 3.00
N GLN A 123 -22.73 -1.12 3.14
CA GLN A 123 -22.51 -0.23 2.00
C GLN A 123 -21.29 -0.67 1.17
N VAL A 124 -20.16 -0.95 1.81
CA VAL A 124 -18.94 -1.44 1.16
C VAL A 124 -19.18 -2.81 0.52
N GLY A 125 -19.86 -3.73 1.21
CA GLY A 125 -20.21 -5.05 0.69
C GLY A 125 -21.12 -4.99 -0.55
N SER A 126 -22.12 -4.13 -0.54
CA SER A 126 -23.02 -3.91 -1.68
C SER A 126 -22.29 -3.38 -2.90
N ALA A 127 -21.44 -2.34 -2.71
CA ALA A 127 -20.64 -1.75 -3.78
C ALA A 127 -19.62 -2.76 -4.35
N SER A 128 -18.99 -3.57 -3.48
CA SER A 128 -18.09 -4.65 -3.90
C SER A 128 -18.81 -5.70 -4.76
N GLY A 129 -20.04 -6.07 -4.41
CA GLY A 129 -20.86 -6.99 -5.22
C GLY A 129 -21.17 -6.43 -6.61
N ALA A 130 -21.58 -5.16 -6.69
CA ALA A 130 -21.84 -4.48 -7.96
C ALA A 130 -20.57 -4.36 -8.83
N LEU A 131 -19.46 -4.02 -8.22
CA LEU A 131 -18.16 -3.92 -8.90
C LEU A 131 -17.71 -5.27 -9.48
N ARG A 132 -17.90 -6.36 -8.73
CA ARG A 132 -17.60 -7.73 -9.18
C ARG A 132 -18.48 -8.12 -10.37
N GLN A 133 -19.76 -7.76 -10.33
CA GLN A 133 -20.67 -8.00 -11.45
C GLN A 133 -20.23 -7.23 -12.70
N ASP A 134 -19.85 -5.95 -12.59
CA ASP A 134 -19.32 -5.14 -13.69
C ASP A 134 -18.02 -5.75 -14.25
N THR A 135 -17.10 -6.19 -13.39
CA THR A 135 -15.88 -6.89 -13.79
C THR A 135 -16.20 -8.17 -14.57
N SER A 136 -17.20 -8.94 -14.15
CA SER A 136 -17.61 -10.16 -14.84
C SER A 136 -18.22 -9.86 -16.22
N ILE A 137 -19.04 -8.82 -16.33
CA ILE A 137 -19.66 -8.39 -17.59
C ILE A 137 -18.61 -7.90 -18.59
N ARG A 138 -17.60 -7.16 -18.13
CA ARG A 138 -16.52 -6.68 -18.99
C ARG A 138 -15.66 -7.82 -19.58
N GLY A 139 -15.60 -8.95 -18.89
CA GLY A 139 -14.88 -10.13 -19.32
C GLY A 139 -13.42 -10.16 -18.87
N ARG A 140 -12.75 -11.27 -19.19
CA ARG A 140 -11.36 -11.50 -18.78
C ARG A 140 -10.41 -10.46 -19.39
N ARG A 141 -9.58 -9.85 -18.53
CA ARG A 141 -8.55 -8.85 -18.88
C ARG A 141 -9.08 -7.53 -19.45
N ALA A 142 -10.40 -7.31 -19.44
CA ALA A 142 -10.94 -6.02 -19.77
C ALA A 142 -10.82 -5.09 -18.58
N TYR A 143 -10.16 -3.95 -18.76
CA TYR A 143 -10.05 -2.88 -17.77
C TYR A 143 -10.49 -1.56 -18.39
N ARG A 144 -10.70 -0.55 -17.57
CA ARG A 144 -11.15 0.77 -18.02
C ARG A 144 -10.01 1.55 -18.63
N GLU A 145 -10.25 2.04 -19.83
CA GLU A 145 -9.30 2.84 -20.59
C GLU A 145 -9.62 4.34 -20.51
N VAL A 146 -8.73 5.15 -21.07
CA VAL A 146 -8.97 6.59 -21.22
C VAL A 146 -10.24 6.82 -22.06
N GLY A 147 -11.11 7.70 -21.57
CA GLY A 147 -12.44 7.97 -22.15
C GLY A 147 -13.59 7.24 -21.44
N GLU A 148 -13.32 6.22 -20.64
CA GLU A 148 -14.34 5.52 -19.84
C GLU A 148 -14.53 6.17 -18.46
N ASN A 149 -15.70 5.91 -17.87
CA ASN A 149 -16.03 6.44 -16.55
C ASN A 149 -15.31 5.70 -15.43
N LEU A 150 -15.01 6.41 -14.32
CA LEU A 150 -14.61 5.81 -13.06
C LEU A 150 -15.64 4.76 -12.62
N PRO A 151 -15.22 3.55 -12.17
CA PRO A 151 -16.16 2.57 -11.67
C PRO A 151 -16.77 3.03 -10.35
N ASP A 152 -18.00 2.60 -10.07
CA ASP A 152 -18.57 2.75 -8.74
C ASP A 152 -17.87 1.83 -7.75
N PHE A 153 -17.49 2.38 -6.60
CA PHE A 153 -16.89 1.65 -5.48
C PHE A 153 -17.31 2.27 -4.15
N ALA A 154 -17.13 1.54 -3.07
CA ALA A 154 -17.14 2.09 -1.72
C ALA A 154 -16.00 1.44 -0.93
N LEU A 155 -15.15 2.26 -0.34
CA LEU A 155 -13.99 1.86 0.44
C LEU A 155 -13.87 2.75 1.68
N TYR A 156 -13.09 2.34 2.67
CA TYR A 156 -12.79 3.14 3.85
C TYR A 156 -11.59 4.04 3.59
N ASP A 157 -11.69 5.30 4.01
CA ASP A 157 -10.53 6.20 4.03
C ASP A 157 -9.66 5.97 5.28
N GLN A 158 -8.56 6.71 5.38
CA GLN A 158 -7.63 6.64 6.52
C GLN A 158 -8.26 7.04 7.86
N THR A 159 -9.48 7.56 7.88
CA THR A 159 -10.23 7.87 9.11
C THR A 159 -11.30 6.82 9.43
N GLY A 160 -11.41 5.78 8.60
CA GLY A 160 -12.43 4.73 8.73
C GLY A 160 -13.80 5.11 8.17
N LYS A 161 -13.94 6.25 7.48
CA LYS A 161 -15.20 6.66 6.85
C LYS A 161 -15.33 6.08 5.44
N VAL A 162 -16.55 5.75 5.05
CA VAL A 162 -16.81 5.25 3.70
C VAL A 162 -16.71 6.38 2.68
N VAL A 163 -15.98 6.11 1.62
CA VAL A 163 -15.76 6.99 0.47
C VAL A 163 -16.23 6.27 -0.80
N SER A 164 -16.99 6.99 -1.62
CA SER A 164 -17.45 6.53 -2.94
C SER A 164 -17.23 7.62 -3.99
N PRO A 165 -17.28 7.32 -5.30
CA PRO A 165 -17.16 8.31 -6.37
C PRO A 165 -18.15 9.48 -6.27
N ALA A 166 -19.28 9.30 -5.59
CA ALA A 166 -20.24 10.38 -5.35
C ALA A 166 -19.63 11.58 -4.61
N LYS A 167 -18.62 11.36 -3.74
CA LYS A 167 -17.86 12.42 -3.02
C LYS A 167 -17.13 13.34 -3.98
N PHE A 168 -16.78 12.87 -5.17
CA PHE A 168 -15.89 13.55 -6.11
C PHE A 168 -16.64 14.16 -7.29
N ARG A 169 -17.99 14.14 -7.31
CA ARG A 169 -18.77 14.72 -8.41
C ARG A 169 -18.45 16.20 -8.59
N GLY A 170 -18.18 16.61 -9.83
CA GLY A 170 -17.81 17.98 -10.16
C GLY A 170 -16.37 18.35 -9.84
N LYS A 171 -15.58 17.42 -9.33
CA LYS A 171 -14.16 17.58 -9.08
C LYS A 171 -13.32 16.68 -9.98
N GLN A 172 -12.12 17.09 -10.27
CA GLN A 172 -11.12 16.20 -10.84
C GLN A 172 -10.61 15.23 -9.76
N VAL A 173 -10.16 14.05 -10.17
CA VAL A 173 -9.60 13.06 -9.25
C VAL A 173 -8.31 12.51 -9.81
N MET A 174 -7.25 12.53 -9.01
CA MET A 174 -6.01 11.84 -9.35
C MET A 174 -5.87 10.59 -8.47
N ILE A 175 -5.75 9.42 -9.10
CA ILE A 175 -5.72 8.12 -8.41
C ILE A 175 -4.40 7.42 -8.67
N ASN A 176 -3.77 6.89 -7.61
CA ASN A 176 -2.68 5.92 -7.72
C ASN A 176 -2.87 4.73 -6.77
N PHE A 177 -1.95 3.77 -6.88
CA PHE A 177 -1.99 2.52 -6.10
C PHE A 177 -0.67 2.35 -5.38
N ILE A 178 -0.74 2.07 -4.07
CA ILE A 178 0.43 1.94 -3.20
C ILE A 178 0.23 0.81 -2.18
N PHE A 179 1.28 0.43 -1.47
CA PHE A 179 1.18 -0.21 -0.16
C PHE A 179 2.25 0.37 0.77
N THR A 180 1.89 0.49 2.06
CA THR A 180 2.67 1.32 3.00
C THR A 180 4.06 0.76 3.30
N ARG A 181 4.20 -0.58 3.29
CA ARG A 181 5.45 -1.31 3.58
C ARG A 181 6.27 -1.66 2.35
N CYS A 182 6.09 -0.94 1.24
CA CYS A 182 6.89 -1.14 0.02
C CYS A 182 8.37 -0.81 0.27
N PRO A 183 9.30 -1.78 0.13
CA PRO A 183 10.71 -1.57 0.42
C PRO A 183 11.47 -0.90 -0.74
N VAL A 184 10.82 -0.74 -1.90
CA VAL A 184 11.45 -0.25 -3.12
C VAL A 184 11.27 1.25 -3.26
N ALA A 185 12.32 2.03 -2.97
CA ALA A 185 12.28 3.49 -2.95
C ALA A 185 11.78 4.13 -4.25
N THR A 186 12.04 3.50 -5.40
CA THR A 186 11.65 3.98 -6.73
C THR A 186 10.23 3.56 -7.16
N MET A 187 9.46 2.90 -6.29
CA MET A 187 8.08 2.47 -6.55
C MET A 187 7.08 3.27 -5.69
N CYS A 188 6.42 2.64 -4.71
CA CYS A 188 5.39 3.31 -3.92
C CYS A 188 5.89 4.58 -3.19
N PRO A 189 7.11 4.61 -2.58
CA PRO A 189 7.60 5.83 -1.97
C PRO A 189 7.76 6.98 -2.97
N LEU A 190 8.31 6.72 -4.17
CA LEU A 190 8.42 7.71 -5.23
C LEU A 190 7.03 8.15 -5.75
N ALA A 191 6.12 7.19 -5.99
CA ALA A 191 4.76 7.49 -6.43
C ALA A 191 4.02 8.40 -5.42
N THR A 192 4.16 8.12 -4.11
CA THR A 192 3.59 8.95 -3.05
C THR A 192 4.21 10.36 -3.03
N ALA A 193 5.53 10.47 -3.18
CA ALA A 193 6.22 11.77 -3.24
C ALA A 193 5.76 12.58 -4.46
N ASN A 194 5.60 11.94 -5.62
CA ASN A 194 5.07 12.58 -6.83
C ASN A 194 3.62 13.03 -6.64
N MET A 195 2.75 12.22 -6.03
CA MET A 195 1.36 12.61 -5.70
C MET A 195 1.33 13.85 -4.80
N THR A 196 2.12 13.86 -3.72
CA THR A 196 2.22 14.99 -2.79
C THR A 196 2.77 16.25 -3.48
N SER A 197 3.78 16.08 -4.34
CA SER A 197 4.32 17.19 -5.14
C SER A 197 3.26 17.73 -6.11
N THR A 198 2.47 16.85 -6.74
CA THR A 198 1.38 17.25 -7.64
C THR A 198 0.29 18.00 -6.88
N GLN A 199 -0.08 17.56 -5.68
CA GLN A 199 -1.04 18.23 -4.81
C GLN A 199 -0.62 19.70 -4.55
N ARG A 200 0.64 19.89 -4.12
CA ARG A 200 1.17 21.23 -3.87
C ARG A 200 1.18 22.10 -5.14
N LYS A 201 1.71 21.54 -6.25
CA LYS A 201 1.78 22.28 -7.53
C LYS A 201 0.40 22.59 -8.11
N ALA A 202 -0.59 21.72 -7.96
CA ALA A 202 -1.97 21.97 -8.36
C ALA A 202 -2.55 23.18 -7.60
N LYS A 203 -2.35 23.21 -6.28
CA LYS A 203 -2.75 24.36 -5.43
C LYS A 203 -2.06 25.66 -5.85
N GLU A 204 -0.74 25.62 -6.06
CA GLU A 204 0.04 26.78 -6.55
C GLU A 204 -0.42 27.24 -7.93
N ALA A 205 -0.90 26.34 -8.77
CA ALA A 205 -1.41 26.61 -10.11
C ALA A 205 -2.89 27.06 -10.14
N GLY A 206 -3.56 27.16 -8.99
CA GLY A 206 -4.96 27.57 -8.87
C GLY A 206 -5.97 26.46 -9.20
N VAL A 207 -5.55 25.20 -9.28
CA VAL A 207 -6.46 24.05 -9.44
C VAL A 207 -6.97 23.65 -8.07
N ASN A 208 -8.16 24.12 -7.70
CA ASN A 208 -8.74 23.91 -6.36
C ASN A 208 -9.74 22.75 -6.33
N ASP A 209 -10.36 22.43 -7.46
CA ASP A 209 -11.37 21.36 -7.58
C ASP A 209 -10.73 20.02 -7.98
N ILE A 210 -9.79 19.57 -7.15
CA ILE A 210 -9.05 18.32 -7.34
C ILE A 210 -9.00 17.53 -6.03
N GLU A 211 -9.22 16.22 -6.12
CA GLU A 211 -9.02 15.26 -5.03
C GLU A 211 -7.92 14.27 -5.40
N PHE A 212 -7.12 13.90 -4.43
CA PHE A 212 -6.05 12.91 -4.57
C PHE A 212 -6.44 11.63 -3.83
N ILE A 213 -6.22 10.49 -4.45
CA ILE A 213 -6.58 9.19 -3.89
C ILE A 213 -5.40 8.23 -4.07
N SER A 214 -4.97 7.61 -2.98
CA SER A 214 -4.09 6.44 -3.01
C SER A 214 -4.85 5.22 -2.51
N ILE A 215 -4.99 4.20 -3.34
CA ILE A 215 -5.68 2.94 -3.01
C ILE A 215 -4.63 1.91 -2.63
N THR A 216 -4.84 1.22 -1.49
CA THR A 216 -3.89 0.19 -1.06
C THR A 216 -3.90 -1.04 -1.97
N LEU A 217 -2.73 -1.65 -2.13
CA LEU A 217 -2.51 -2.97 -2.74
C LEU A 217 -2.43 -4.09 -1.70
N ASP A 218 -2.38 -3.74 -0.40
CA ASP A 218 -2.15 -4.65 0.73
C ASP A 218 -3.16 -4.39 1.85
N PRO A 219 -4.46 -4.61 1.59
CA PRO A 219 -5.53 -4.26 2.53
C PRO A 219 -5.51 -5.07 3.83
N GLU A 220 -4.83 -6.21 3.86
CA GLU A 220 -4.67 -7.00 5.09
C GLU A 220 -3.78 -6.28 6.12
N PHE A 221 -2.78 -5.53 5.65
CA PHE A 221 -1.89 -4.76 6.51
C PHE A 221 -2.33 -3.29 6.61
N ASP A 222 -2.69 -2.68 5.50
CA ASP A 222 -2.99 -1.25 5.38
C ASP A 222 -4.41 -0.93 5.88
N THR A 223 -4.65 -1.05 7.18
CA THR A 223 -5.91 -0.62 7.82
C THR A 223 -6.04 0.91 7.82
N PRO A 224 -7.21 1.47 8.12
CA PRO A 224 -7.39 2.92 8.24
C PRO A 224 -6.36 3.59 9.15
N GLY A 225 -6.07 3.03 10.33
CA GLY A 225 -5.08 3.57 11.26
C GLY A 225 -3.66 3.53 10.71
N VAL A 226 -3.27 2.44 10.05
CA VAL A 226 -1.97 2.31 9.38
C VAL A 226 -1.83 3.36 8.27
N LEU A 227 -2.85 3.54 7.43
CA LEU A 227 -2.85 4.56 6.37
C LEU A 227 -2.82 5.97 6.94
N ARG A 228 -3.49 6.24 8.06
CA ARG A 228 -3.43 7.52 8.76
C ARG A 228 -2.03 7.80 9.29
N THR A 229 -1.40 6.81 9.93
CA THR A 229 0.00 6.87 10.38
C THR A 229 0.95 7.15 9.22
N TYR A 230 0.76 6.46 8.10
CA TYR A 230 1.55 6.64 6.88
C TYR A 230 1.48 8.07 6.35
N ALA A 231 0.27 8.66 6.28
CA ALA A 231 0.07 10.03 5.84
C ALA A 231 0.73 11.04 6.81
N GLN A 232 0.55 10.85 8.12
CA GLN A 232 1.11 11.72 9.16
C GLN A 232 2.64 11.73 9.14
N GLN A 233 3.27 10.55 9.09
CA GLN A 233 4.73 10.41 9.06
C GLN A 233 5.38 11.07 7.85
N ARG A 234 4.63 11.22 6.75
CA ARG A 234 5.08 11.87 5.52
C ARG A 234 4.66 13.33 5.39
N GLY A 235 3.96 13.88 6.39
CA GLY A 235 3.47 15.25 6.37
C GLY A 235 2.51 15.55 5.21
N ILE A 236 1.71 14.55 4.80
CA ILE A 236 0.78 14.69 3.68
C ILE A 236 -0.47 15.47 4.14
N ASP A 237 -0.84 16.52 3.41
CA ASP A 237 -2.07 17.25 3.65
C ASP A 237 -3.28 16.40 3.20
N THR A 238 -4.04 15.90 4.17
CA THR A 238 -5.19 15.03 3.93
C THR A 238 -6.52 15.78 3.74
N THR A 239 -6.51 17.09 3.57
CA THR A 239 -7.73 17.89 3.35
C THR A 239 -8.41 17.56 2.02
N ASN A 240 -7.63 17.27 0.97
CA ASN A 240 -8.07 16.78 -0.32
C ASN A 240 -7.27 15.55 -0.80
N PHE A 241 -6.69 14.79 0.14
CA PHE A 241 -6.00 13.57 -0.15
C PHE A 241 -6.54 12.44 0.74
N SER A 242 -7.10 11.42 0.12
CA SER A 242 -7.63 10.23 0.79
C SER A 242 -6.78 8.99 0.48
N PHE A 243 -6.47 8.22 1.52
CA PHE A 243 -5.87 6.89 1.41
C PHE A 243 -6.98 5.86 1.62
N LEU A 244 -7.23 5.00 0.63
CA LEU A 244 -8.36 4.09 0.65
C LEU A 244 -7.94 2.64 0.87
N THR A 245 -8.70 1.95 1.69
CA THR A 245 -8.57 0.53 2.00
C THR A 245 -9.95 -0.11 2.13
N GLY A 246 -10.02 -1.43 2.25
CA GLY A 246 -11.29 -2.14 2.42
C GLY A 246 -11.11 -3.66 2.42
N PRO A 247 -12.18 -4.43 2.32
CA PRO A 247 -12.10 -5.88 2.16
C PRO A 247 -11.23 -6.25 0.95
N GLU A 248 -10.40 -7.27 1.09
CA GLU A 248 -9.49 -7.74 0.03
C GLU A 248 -10.21 -7.96 -1.30
N SER A 249 -11.42 -8.56 -1.25
CA SER A 249 -12.23 -8.80 -2.45
C SER A 249 -12.63 -7.50 -3.15
N ALA A 250 -12.99 -6.44 -2.41
CA ALA A 250 -13.36 -5.14 -2.98
C ALA A 250 -12.16 -4.46 -3.63
N ILE A 251 -11.00 -4.50 -2.98
CA ILE A 251 -9.75 -3.99 -3.54
C ILE A 251 -9.38 -4.76 -4.81
N LYS A 252 -9.39 -6.08 -4.79
CA LYS A 252 -9.06 -6.92 -5.95
C LYS A 252 -9.96 -6.66 -7.16
N ASP A 253 -11.27 -6.57 -6.94
CA ASP A 253 -12.23 -6.26 -8.01
C ASP A 253 -11.95 -4.86 -8.59
N LEU A 254 -11.66 -3.86 -7.73
CA LEU A 254 -11.34 -2.50 -8.16
C LEU A 254 -10.01 -2.42 -8.93
N LEU A 255 -8.96 -3.11 -8.47
CA LEU A 255 -7.68 -3.20 -9.18
C LEU A 255 -7.86 -3.79 -10.58
N THR A 256 -8.70 -4.82 -10.71
CA THR A 256 -9.03 -5.43 -12.00
C THR A 256 -9.67 -4.41 -12.95
N GLN A 257 -10.57 -3.54 -12.45
CA GLN A 257 -11.18 -2.47 -13.23
C GLN A 257 -10.18 -1.48 -13.81
N PHE A 258 -9.04 -1.31 -13.15
CA PHE A 258 -7.98 -0.41 -13.60
C PHE A 258 -6.81 -1.12 -14.30
N GLY A 259 -6.88 -2.44 -14.49
CA GLY A 259 -5.79 -3.23 -15.07
C GLY A 259 -4.54 -3.25 -14.21
N VAL A 260 -4.70 -3.07 -12.89
CA VAL A 260 -3.62 -3.15 -11.90
C VAL A 260 -3.54 -4.59 -11.40
N ILE A 261 -2.36 -5.18 -11.52
CA ILE A 261 -2.06 -6.51 -11.00
C ILE A 261 -1.32 -6.33 -9.68
N ALA A 262 -1.77 -7.02 -8.64
CA ALA A 262 -1.09 -7.10 -7.35
C ALA A 262 -1.18 -8.55 -6.84
N GLU A 263 -0.03 -9.21 -6.74
CA GLU A 263 0.06 -10.62 -6.32
C GLU A 263 1.26 -10.81 -5.40
N PHE A 264 1.04 -11.46 -4.27
CA PHE A 264 2.13 -11.89 -3.39
C PHE A 264 2.83 -13.11 -3.97
N LYS A 265 4.16 -13.02 -4.12
CA LYS A 265 5.05 -14.16 -4.37
C LYS A 265 5.96 -14.32 -3.16
N GLY A 266 5.57 -15.21 -2.25
CA GLY A 266 6.16 -15.28 -0.92
C GLY A 266 5.86 -14.00 -0.14
N SER A 267 6.88 -13.36 0.44
CA SER A 267 6.77 -12.09 1.16
C SER A 267 6.84 -10.84 0.26
N ILE A 268 6.99 -11.01 -1.05
CA ILE A 268 7.16 -9.90 -2.00
C ILE A 268 5.85 -9.67 -2.76
N LEU A 269 5.27 -8.48 -2.62
CA LEU A 269 4.16 -8.04 -3.45
C LEU A 269 4.68 -7.59 -4.82
N GLN A 270 4.37 -8.38 -5.85
CA GLN A 270 4.57 -7.99 -7.25
C GLN A 270 3.35 -7.24 -7.75
N HIS A 271 3.54 -6.03 -8.26
CA HIS A 271 2.44 -5.22 -8.73
C HIS A 271 2.84 -4.34 -9.91
N THR A 272 1.85 -3.99 -10.73
CA THR A 272 1.96 -2.91 -11.69
C THR A 272 1.67 -1.58 -11.00
N VAL A 273 2.24 -0.51 -11.49
CA VAL A 273 1.99 0.85 -10.99
C VAL A 273 1.32 1.65 -12.09
N SER A 274 0.19 2.25 -11.77
CA SER A 274 -0.53 3.16 -12.67
C SER A 274 -1.00 4.37 -11.89
N THR A 275 -1.03 5.53 -12.55
CA THR A 275 -1.61 6.75 -12.02
C THR A 275 -2.59 7.31 -13.05
N LEU A 276 -3.79 7.63 -12.62
CA LEU A 276 -4.88 8.07 -13.47
C LEU A 276 -5.31 9.50 -13.11
N LEU A 277 -5.77 10.24 -14.11
CA LEU A 277 -6.46 11.51 -13.93
C LEU A 277 -7.89 11.39 -14.46
N ILE A 278 -8.84 11.75 -13.65
CA ILE A 278 -10.27 11.74 -13.92
C ILE A 278 -10.74 13.19 -13.97
N ASP A 279 -11.58 13.54 -14.94
CA ASP A 279 -12.15 14.86 -15.07
C ASP A 279 -13.38 15.08 -14.18
N THR A 280 -13.92 16.31 -14.20
CA THR A 280 -15.10 16.70 -13.43
C THR A 280 -16.38 15.96 -13.80
N THR A 281 -16.41 15.28 -14.95
CA THR A 281 -17.54 14.44 -15.40
C THR A 281 -17.41 12.99 -14.95
N GLY A 282 -16.26 12.61 -14.37
CA GLY A 282 -15.96 11.26 -13.92
C GLY A 282 -15.29 10.39 -14.97
N LYS A 283 -14.81 10.95 -16.09
CA LYS A 283 -14.08 10.22 -17.13
C LYS A 283 -12.58 10.18 -16.87
N ILE A 284 -11.97 9.04 -17.13
CA ILE A 284 -10.52 8.87 -17.16
C ILE A 284 -9.99 9.63 -18.38
N ILE A 285 -9.22 10.70 -18.15
CA ILE A 285 -8.66 11.54 -19.22
C ILE A 285 -7.17 11.33 -19.44
N TRP A 286 -6.51 10.69 -18.48
CA TRP A 286 -5.08 10.39 -18.57
C TRP A 286 -4.71 9.19 -17.74
N ARG A 287 -3.72 8.45 -18.20
CA ARG A 287 -3.09 7.32 -17.50
C ARG A 287 -1.59 7.38 -17.72
N ALA A 288 -0.84 7.23 -16.66
CA ALA A 288 0.61 7.02 -16.68
C ALA A 288 0.94 5.69 -16.00
N ASP A 289 1.59 4.80 -16.73
CA ASP A 289 2.08 3.54 -16.17
C ASP A 289 3.50 3.70 -15.64
N GLY A 290 3.82 3.00 -14.55
CA GLY A 290 5.06 3.16 -13.80
C GLY A 290 5.01 4.29 -12.77
N SER A 291 6.13 4.51 -12.07
CA SER A 291 6.27 5.50 -11.00
C SER A 291 7.01 6.79 -11.42
N GLN A 292 7.56 6.82 -12.64
CA GLN A 292 8.43 7.90 -13.14
C GLN A 292 7.71 8.96 -13.98
N TRP A 293 6.46 9.27 -13.65
CA TRP A 293 5.72 10.34 -14.27
C TRP A 293 6.02 11.71 -13.61
N SER A 294 5.79 12.79 -14.36
CA SER A 294 6.07 14.15 -13.88
C SER A 294 4.84 14.79 -13.22
N PRO A 295 4.98 15.37 -12.00
CA PRO A 295 3.93 16.20 -11.41
C PRO A 295 3.47 17.34 -12.31
N ASP A 296 4.38 17.99 -13.04
CA ASP A 296 4.04 19.12 -13.94
C ASP A 296 3.19 18.67 -15.12
N GLU A 297 3.40 17.45 -15.61
CA GLU A 297 2.57 16.88 -16.68
C GLU A 297 1.12 16.74 -16.22
N PHE A 298 0.88 16.17 -15.02
CA PHE A 298 -0.47 16.03 -14.48
C PHE A 298 -1.14 17.38 -14.23
N VAL A 299 -0.43 18.34 -13.63
CA VAL A 299 -0.95 19.71 -13.42
C VAL A 299 -1.31 20.39 -14.74
N GLY A 300 -0.48 20.20 -15.79
CA GLY A 300 -0.78 20.72 -17.12
C GLY A 300 -2.05 20.12 -17.75
N LYS A 301 -2.37 18.85 -17.44
CA LYS A 301 -3.61 18.21 -17.89
C LYS A 301 -4.83 18.62 -17.07
N MET A 302 -4.67 18.81 -15.76
CA MET A 302 -5.72 19.33 -14.86
C MET A 302 -6.23 20.69 -15.33
N LYS A 303 -5.34 21.59 -15.69
CA LYS A 303 -5.69 22.94 -16.20
C LYS A 303 -6.50 22.89 -17.50
N LYS A 304 -6.16 21.98 -18.42
CA LYS A 304 -6.88 21.83 -19.69
C LYS A 304 -8.28 21.27 -19.54
N SER A 305 -8.53 20.49 -18.48
CA SER A 305 -9.85 19.90 -18.23
C SER A 305 -10.78 20.82 -17.41
N SER A 306 -10.25 21.93 -16.87
CA SER A 306 -11.03 22.93 -16.13
C SER A 306 -11.62 24.03 -17.03
N THR A 307 -11.23 24.07 -18.31
CA THR A 307 -11.73 24.98 -19.35
C THR A 307 -12.75 24.29 -20.22
#